data_d91d47c221fb2e66b25dd035feef66ba
#
_entry.id   d91d47c221fb2e66b25dd035feef66ba
#
_cell.length_a   1.000
_cell.length_b   1.000
_cell.length_c   1.000
_cell.angle_alpha   90.00
_cell.angle_beta   90.00
_cell.angle_gamma   90.00
#
_symmetry.space_group_name_H-M   'P 1'
#
loop_
_entity.id
_entity.type
_entity.pdbx_description
1 polymer ?
#
loop_
_entity_poly.entity_id
_entity_poly.type
_entity_poly.pdbx_seq_one_letter_code
_entity_poly.pdbx_strand_id
1 'polypeptide(L)'
;MHSLIARCMTLALSFAAPGLVYAQGTSLLAGQQTAPEPQTGLTIKKESAAPPLEWIDLSTGHRIVRLSREPGSSSLYFHQNAYTASGDRMVFATRAGLCAYNFKTRDIELLVPGRVSDVIVARRSRQVYYFKGNSVFATSLDTHATREIITGDTVRAANLDTHEKQEIKLAELRSGSGLAINADETLLAGSYTIGGQQAAAPPPADSSGVRADAYPGKGEMMERRLAARLPMALYTINIKTGEVTTFNHSTDWLNHVQFSPTDAALLMFCHEGPWHKVDRIWTIRIDGTGLRKIHIRTMDMEIAGHEFFSADGRTVWYDLQTPKGKEFWLAGVVLATGQKIRYQIPRDQWSVHFNASPDGKLFAGDGGGPHSVAAPGNGQWIYLFRPNNGSLSAEKLVNLANHDYSVEPNVTFTPDGRWIVFRSNMYGPTQVYAVEVDASQKASTHQP
;
A
#
# COMPACT_ATOMS: atom_id res chain seq x y z
N MET A 1 28.89 29.39 62.37
CA MET A 1 27.44 29.56 62.65
C MET A 1 26.71 28.73 61.58
N HIS A 2 25.89 27.83 62.07
CA HIS A 2 25.22 26.71 61.40
C HIS A 2 24.22 27.12 60.32
N SER A 3 24.20 26.37 59.21
CA SER A 3 22.93 26.14 58.48
C SER A 3 22.95 24.80 57.76
N LEU A 4 21.91 24.02 58.03
CA LEU A 4 21.63 22.67 57.55
C LEU A 4 21.36 22.64 56.04
N ILE A 5 21.91 21.64 55.40
CA ILE A 5 21.58 21.24 54.04
C ILE A 5 20.52 20.13 54.08
N ALA A 6 19.31 20.43 53.58
CA ALA A 6 18.27 19.44 53.33
C ALA A 6 18.45 18.86 51.92
N ARG A 7 18.68 17.55 51.85
CA ARG A 7 18.68 16.77 50.59
C ARG A 7 17.24 16.43 50.21
N CYS A 8 16.75 16.94 49.10
CA CYS A 8 15.58 16.41 48.39
C CYS A 8 16.03 15.40 47.38
N MET A 9 15.70 14.13 47.58
CA MET A 9 15.77 13.07 46.57
C MET A 9 14.58 13.24 45.64
N THR A 10 14.85 13.58 44.39
CA THR A 10 13.84 13.55 43.33
C THR A 10 13.91 12.19 42.62
N LEU A 11 12.89 11.38 42.84
CA LEU A 11 12.68 10.13 42.12
C LEU A 11 12.25 10.47 40.67
N ALA A 12 13.09 10.20 39.71
CA ALA A 12 12.76 10.31 38.29
C ALA A 12 11.98 9.05 37.90
N LEU A 13 10.68 9.12 37.76
CA LEU A 13 9.86 8.13 37.11
C LEU A 13 10.02 8.31 35.59
N SER A 14 10.73 7.37 34.95
CA SER A 14 10.83 7.25 33.52
C SER A 14 9.51 6.70 32.97
N PHE A 15 8.67 7.56 32.45
CA PHE A 15 7.57 7.14 31.59
C PHE A 15 8.12 6.88 30.19
N ALA A 16 8.25 5.61 29.83
CA ALA A 16 8.46 5.19 28.47
C ALA A 16 7.17 5.46 27.68
N ALA A 17 7.18 6.45 26.82
CA ALA A 17 6.11 6.66 25.84
C ALA A 17 6.14 5.51 24.82
N PRO A 18 5.00 4.87 24.54
CA PRO A 18 4.95 3.89 23.45
C PRO A 18 5.04 4.65 22.12
N GLY A 19 6.11 4.42 21.38
CA GLY A 19 6.25 4.90 20.01
C GLY A 19 5.12 4.37 19.12
N LEU A 20 4.25 5.25 18.66
CA LEU A 20 3.28 4.93 17.61
C LEU A 20 4.03 4.73 16.29
N VAL A 21 4.11 3.47 15.89
CA VAL A 21 4.65 3.08 14.61
C VAL A 21 3.54 3.17 13.58
N TYR A 22 3.71 4.05 12.62
CA TYR A 22 2.88 4.08 11.42
C TYR A 22 3.15 2.83 10.58
N ALA A 23 2.26 1.84 10.69
CA ALA A 23 2.13 0.83 9.65
C ALA A 23 1.43 1.50 8.46
N GLN A 24 2.06 1.49 7.31
CA GLN A 24 1.40 1.88 6.07
C GLN A 24 0.12 1.04 5.92
N GLY A 25 -1.02 1.71 5.77
CA GLY A 25 -2.21 1.13 5.19
C GLY A 25 -3.09 0.21 6.03
N THR A 26 -3.04 0.22 7.35
CA THR A 26 -4.11 -0.42 8.13
C THR A 26 -5.18 0.63 8.47
N SER A 27 -6.26 0.62 7.70
CA SER A 27 -7.49 1.32 8.01
C SER A 27 -8.12 0.69 9.25
N LEU A 28 -7.90 1.26 10.42
CA LEU A 28 -8.72 0.99 11.60
C LEU A 28 -10.01 1.81 11.47
N LEU A 29 -11.04 1.21 10.93
CA LEU A 29 -12.41 1.69 11.07
C LEU A 29 -12.82 1.47 12.54
N ALA A 30 -12.88 2.53 13.32
CA ALA A 30 -13.53 2.50 14.62
C ALA A 30 -15.04 2.31 14.42
N GLY A 31 -15.52 1.08 14.61
CA GLY A 31 -16.94 0.79 14.69
C GLY A 31 -17.55 1.43 15.92
N GLN A 32 -18.66 2.11 15.77
CA GLN A 32 -19.52 2.55 16.87
C GLN A 32 -20.14 1.34 17.55
N GLN A 33 -19.88 1.20 18.84
CA GLN A 33 -20.68 0.35 19.70
C GLN A 33 -21.91 1.16 20.16
N THR A 34 -23.09 0.82 19.67
CA THR A 34 -24.34 1.04 20.38
C THR A 34 -24.45 -0.05 21.44
N ALA A 35 -24.73 0.34 22.67
CA ALA A 35 -24.91 -0.58 23.79
C ALA A 35 -26.00 -1.63 23.45
N PRO A 36 -25.72 -2.92 23.63
CA PRO A 36 -26.73 -3.94 23.46
C PRO A 36 -27.50 -4.16 24.75
N GLU A 37 -28.82 -4.32 24.62
CA GLU A 37 -29.67 -4.99 25.61
C GLU A 37 -29.16 -6.43 25.84
N PRO A 38 -29.35 -7.00 27.06
CA PRO A 38 -28.80 -8.30 27.38
C PRO A 38 -29.62 -9.42 26.71
N GLN A 39 -29.14 -9.92 25.60
CA GLN A 39 -29.60 -11.21 25.07
C GLN A 39 -28.67 -12.32 25.57
N THR A 40 -29.17 -13.13 26.50
CA THR A 40 -28.61 -14.41 26.88
C THR A 40 -28.71 -15.40 25.71
N GLY A 41 -27.65 -15.49 24.95
CA GLY A 41 -27.44 -16.52 23.94
C GLY A 41 -25.96 -16.90 23.93
N LEU A 42 -25.62 -18.06 24.48
CA LEU A 42 -24.31 -18.67 24.35
C LEU A 42 -24.04 -18.92 22.85
N THR A 43 -23.40 -17.96 22.20
CA THR A 43 -22.85 -18.20 20.87
C THR A 43 -21.56 -18.99 21.06
N ILE A 44 -21.63 -20.32 20.91
CA ILE A 44 -20.45 -21.17 20.76
C ILE A 44 -19.70 -20.63 19.55
N LYS A 45 -18.59 -19.91 19.76
CA LYS A 45 -17.62 -19.64 18.71
C LYS A 45 -17.14 -20.98 18.22
N LYS A 46 -17.63 -21.42 17.05
CA LYS A 46 -17.11 -22.56 16.33
C LYS A 46 -15.59 -22.32 16.18
N GLU A 47 -14.77 -23.12 16.82
CA GLU A 47 -13.33 -23.12 16.58
C GLU A 47 -13.15 -23.20 15.07
N SER A 48 -12.66 -22.14 14.46
CA SER A 48 -12.48 -22.13 13.01
C SER A 48 -11.37 -23.11 12.70
N ALA A 49 -11.69 -24.16 11.96
CA ALA A 49 -10.68 -25.04 11.39
C ALA A 49 -9.62 -24.18 10.69
N ALA A 50 -8.34 -24.60 10.80
CA ALA A 50 -7.26 -23.90 10.12
C ALA A 50 -7.63 -23.67 8.64
N PRO A 51 -7.39 -22.46 8.08
CA PRO A 51 -7.75 -22.18 6.69
C PRO A 51 -7.09 -23.21 5.75
N PRO A 52 -7.82 -23.69 4.71
CA PRO A 52 -7.27 -24.67 3.79
C PRO A 52 -6.00 -24.15 3.10
N LEU A 53 -5.14 -25.07 2.67
CA LEU A 53 -3.92 -24.72 1.93
C LEU A 53 -4.21 -24.45 0.45
N GLU A 54 -5.20 -25.16 -0.09
CA GLU A 54 -5.60 -25.08 -1.48
C GLU A 54 -7.05 -25.56 -1.62
N TRP A 55 -7.85 -24.89 -2.45
CA TRP A 55 -9.22 -25.31 -2.76
C TRP A 55 -9.70 -24.69 -4.08
N ILE A 56 -10.80 -25.19 -4.60
CA ILE A 56 -11.55 -24.55 -5.67
C ILE A 56 -12.70 -23.75 -5.03
N ASP A 57 -12.81 -22.47 -5.37
CA ASP A 57 -13.99 -21.69 -5.00
C ASP A 57 -15.20 -22.20 -5.79
N LEU A 58 -16.15 -22.81 -5.09
CA LEU A 58 -17.30 -23.44 -5.72
C LEU A 58 -18.23 -22.46 -6.45
N SER A 59 -18.19 -21.18 -6.10
CA SER A 59 -18.98 -20.13 -6.74
C SER A 59 -18.37 -19.60 -8.03
N THR A 60 -17.05 -19.78 -8.22
CA THR A 60 -16.32 -19.22 -9.37
C THR A 60 -15.60 -20.27 -10.22
N GLY A 61 -15.26 -21.41 -9.64
CA GLY A 61 -14.49 -22.47 -10.29
C GLY A 61 -12.98 -22.21 -10.33
N HIS A 62 -12.50 -21.12 -9.71
CA HIS A 62 -11.08 -20.80 -9.67
C HIS A 62 -10.37 -21.48 -8.50
N ARG A 63 -9.12 -21.86 -8.73
CA ARG A 63 -8.24 -22.45 -7.74
C ARG A 63 -7.61 -21.36 -6.88
N ILE A 64 -7.69 -21.55 -5.55
CA ILE A 64 -7.09 -20.64 -4.57
C ILE A 64 -6.03 -21.41 -3.78
N VAL A 65 -4.87 -20.78 -3.58
CA VAL A 65 -3.76 -21.30 -2.79
C VAL A 65 -3.43 -20.33 -1.67
N ARG A 66 -3.28 -20.82 -0.45
CA ARG A 66 -2.76 -20.03 0.67
C ARG A 66 -1.23 -20.05 0.64
N LEU A 67 -0.63 -18.88 0.45
CA LEU A 67 0.81 -18.71 0.33
C LEU A 67 1.51 -18.60 1.69
N SER A 68 0.84 -18.08 2.72
CA SER A 68 1.40 -17.93 4.07
C SER A 68 0.96 -19.04 5.01
N ARG A 69 1.69 -19.23 6.13
CA ARG A 69 1.36 -20.20 7.18
C ARG A 69 1.11 -19.52 8.52
N GLU A 70 1.78 -18.41 8.76
CA GLU A 70 1.73 -17.68 10.01
C GLU A 70 0.53 -16.74 10.05
N PRO A 71 -0.30 -16.75 11.11
CA PRO A 71 -1.40 -15.82 11.30
C PRO A 71 -0.92 -14.36 11.35
N GLY A 72 -1.63 -13.46 10.67
CA GLY A 72 -1.26 -12.05 10.57
C GLY A 72 -0.24 -11.75 9.47
N SER A 73 -0.02 -12.70 8.54
CA SER A 73 0.78 -12.46 7.34
C SER A 73 0.11 -11.47 6.39
N SER A 74 0.91 -10.65 5.70
CA SER A 74 0.41 -9.58 4.82
C SER A 74 1.28 -9.45 3.57
N SER A 75 0.65 -9.42 2.40
CA SER A 75 1.31 -9.00 1.15
C SER A 75 1.72 -7.54 1.21
N LEU A 76 2.61 -7.10 0.33
CA LEU A 76 2.94 -5.70 0.17
C LEU A 76 1.72 -4.92 -0.37
N TYR A 77 1.81 -3.60 -0.35
CA TYR A 77 0.76 -2.74 -0.88
C TYR A 77 0.69 -2.89 -2.41
N PHE A 78 -0.49 -2.75 -3.01
CA PHE A 78 -0.81 -3.15 -4.39
C PHE A 78 0.13 -2.59 -5.48
N HIS A 79 0.77 -1.44 -5.27
CA HIS A 79 1.71 -0.84 -6.22
C HIS A 79 3.19 -1.14 -5.90
N GLN A 80 3.48 -1.73 -4.74
CA GLN A 80 4.84 -2.09 -4.34
C GLN A 80 5.23 -3.44 -4.94
N ASN A 81 6.35 -3.49 -5.67
CA ASN A 81 6.81 -4.74 -6.23
C ASN A 81 7.27 -5.72 -5.14
N ALA A 82 6.61 -6.87 -5.07
CA ALA A 82 6.95 -7.97 -4.17
C ALA A 82 7.71 -9.11 -4.86
N TYR A 83 7.92 -9.07 -6.17
CA TYR A 83 8.33 -10.20 -6.99
C TYR A 83 9.68 -10.02 -7.65
N THR A 84 10.37 -11.15 -7.87
CA THR A 84 11.49 -11.25 -8.83
C THR A 84 10.97 -11.14 -10.27
N ALA A 85 11.83 -10.82 -11.23
CA ALA A 85 11.43 -10.68 -12.64
C ALA A 85 10.87 -11.98 -13.24
N SER A 86 11.43 -13.13 -12.84
CA SER A 86 10.95 -14.45 -13.26
C SER A 86 9.66 -14.91 -12.59
N GLY A 87 9.21 -14.21 -11.55
CA GLY A 87 8.03 -14.60 -10.77
C GLY A 87 8.22 -15.86 -9.91
N ASP A 88 9.45 -16.38 -9.83
CA ASP A 88 9.75 -17.58 -9.03
C ASP A 88 9.67 -17.34 -7.52
N ARG A 89 9.89 -16.09 -7.07
CA ARG A 89 9.81 -15.70 -5.66
C ARG A 89 9.00 -14.43 -5.45
N MET A 90 8.33 -14.36 -4.30
CA MET A 90 7.73 -13.15 -3.76
C MET A 90 8.08 -12.99 -2.28
N VAL A 91 7.99 -11.75 -1.78
CA VAL A 91 8.13 -11.47 -0.36
C VAL A 91 6.80 -11.04 0.26
N PHE A 92 6.63 -11.34 1.52
CA PHE A 92 5.49 -10.90 2.33
C PHE A 92 5.90 -10.74 3.79
N ALA A 93 5.18 -9.91 4.53
CA ALA A 93 5.43 -9.66 5.95
C ALA A 93 4.73 -10.68 6.83
N THR A 94 5.40 -11.07 7.93
CA THR A 94 4.85 -11.90 9.01
C THR A 94 5.18 -11.27 10.37
N ARG A 95 4.70 -11.84 11.45
CA ARG A 95 5.11 -11.42 12.81
C ARG A 95 6.58 -11.71 13.10
N ALA A 96 7.11 -12.80 12.53
CA ALA A 96 8.52 -13.17 12.67
C ALA A 96 9.46 -12.23 11.88
N GLY A 97 8.95 -11.58 10.83
CA GLY A 97 9.72 -10.71 9.96
C GLY A 97 9.29 -10.78 8.51
N LEU A 98 10.22 -10.55 7.59
CA LEU A 98 9.99 -10.67 6.15
C LEU A 98 10.28 -12.08 5.69
N CYS A 99 9.31 -12.71 5.03
CA CYS A 99 9.42 -14.04 4.45
C CYS A 99 9.46 -13.98 2.93
N ALA A 100 10.13 -14.96 2.33
CA ALA A 100 10.09 -15.23 0.90
C ALA A 100 9.30 -16.51 0.63
N TYR A 101 8.44 -16.47 -0.40
CA TYR A 101 7.70 -17.62 -0.92
C TYR A 101 8.27 -18.02 -2.28
N ASN A 102 8.53 -19.29 -2.48
CA ASN A 102 8.95 -19.87 -3.74
C ASN A 102 7.76 -20.51 -4.46
N PHE A 103 7.35 -19.98 -5.61
CA PHE A 103 6.19 -20.48 -6.35
C PHE A 103 6.40 -21.88 -6.95
N LYS A 104 7.65 -22.29 -7.19
CA LYS A 104 7.96 -23.61 -7.76
C LYS A 104 7.93 -24.72 -6.71
N THR A 105 8.59 -24.50 -5.56
CA THR A 105 8.69 -25.50 -4.48
C THR A 105 7.61 -25.36 -3.43
N ARG A 106 6.95 -24.19 -3.35
CA ARG A 106 5.97 -23.78 -2.32
C ARG A 106 6.59 -23.61 -0.93
N ASP A 107 7.90 -23.50 -0.85
CA ASP A 107 8.60 -23.25 0.40
C ASP A 107 8.45 -21.81 0.84
N ILE A 108 8.45 -21.64 2.16
CA ILE A 108 8.49 -20.34 2.82
C ILE A 108 9.75 -20.31 3.66
N GLU A 109 10.54 -19.27 3.49
CA GLU A 109 11.76 -19.05 4.26
C GLU A 109 11.73 -17.67 4.92
N LEU A 110 12.20 -17.59 6.17
CA LEU A 110 12.36 -16.31 6.88
C LEU A 110 13.62 -15.64 6.35
N LEU A 111 13.42 -14.60 5.52
CA LEU A 111 14.49 -13.88 4.87
C LEU A 111 15.15 -12.85 5.81
N VAL A 112 14.33 -12.07 6.51
CA VAL A 112 14.80 -11.03 7.45
C VAL A 112 14.03 -11.17 8.75
N PRO A 113 14.68 -11.58 9.85
CA PRO A 113 14.03 -11.69 11.15
C PRO A 113 13.73 -10.31 11.77
N GLY A 114 12.62 -10.23 12.50
CA GLY A 114 12.19 -9.03 13.20
C GLY A 114 11.50 -8.02 12.28
N ARG A 115 11.10 -6.89 12.87
CA ARG A 115 10.29 -5.89 12.20
C ARG A 115 11.09 -5.11 11.15
N VAL A 116 10.53 -5.01 9.95
CA VAL A 116 11.01 -4.16 8.84
C VAL A 116 9.86 -3.30 8.33
N SER A 117 10.18 -2.22 7.62
CA SER A 117 9.19 -1.37 6.94
C SER A 117 9.66 -0.97 5.54
N ASP A 118 8.74 -0.45 4.74
CA ASP A 118 9.03 0.16 3.44
C ASP A 118 9.75 -0.80 2.49
N VAL A 119 9.22 -2.02 2.40
CA VAL A 119 9.83 -3.12 1.65
C VAL A 119 9.57 -2.97 0.15
N ILE A 120 10.62 -3.15 -0.66
CA ILE A 120 10.52 -3.22 -2.13
C ILE A 120 11.49 -4.27 -2.68
N VAL A 121 11.05 -5.05 -3.66
CA VAL A 121 11.90 -6.03 -4.36
C VAL A 121 12.45 -5.43 -5.65
N ALA A 122 13.75 -5.51 -5.84
CA ALA A 122 14.40 -5.27 -7.12
C ALA A 122 14.26 -6.53 -8.00
N ARG A 123 13.60 -6.37 -9.14
CA ARG A 123 13.19 -7.49 -9.97
C ARG A 123 14.38 -8.28 -10.53
N ARG A 124 15.37 -7.58 -11.10
CA ARG A 124 16.51 -8.18 -11.80
C ARG A 124 17.64 -8.61 -10.87
N SER A 125 18.04 -7.74 -9.95
CA SER A 125 19.11 -8.04 -9.00
C SER A 125 18.69 -8.99 -7.88
N ARG A 126 17.38 -9.26 -7.76
CA ARG A 126 16.81 -10.16 -6.75
C ARG A 126 17.19 -9.75 -5.32
N GLN A 127 17.30 -8.43 -5.09
CA GLN A 127 17.54 -7.82 -3.79
C GLN A 127 16.23 -7.33 -3.21
N VAL A 128 16.08 -7.42 -1.91
CA VAL A 128 15.00 -6.79 -1.16
C VAL A 128 15.56 -5.63 -0.39
N TYR A 129 14.99 -4.45 -0.59
CA TYR A 129 15.37 -3.23 0.13
C TYR A 129 14.30 -2.91 1.17
N TYR A 130 14.73 -2.45 2.35
CA TYR A 130 13.83 -2.17 3.46
C TYR A 130 14.51 -1.29 4.52
N PHE A 131 13.70 -0.65 5.36
CA PHE A 131 14.18 -0.06 6.60
C PHE A 131 14.13 -1.08 7.75
N LYS A 132 15.22 -1.11 8.54
CA LYS A 132 15.26 -1.81 9.84
C LYS A 132 15.93 -0.89 10.85
N GLY A 133 15.20 -0.52 11.92
CA GLY A 133 15.61 0.62 12.72
C GLY A 133 15.62 1.90 11.87
N ASN A 134 16.71 2.66 11.94
CA ASN A 134 16.88 3.87 11.12
C ASN A 134 17.69 3.61 9.84
N SER A 135 18.26 2.41 9.67
CA SER A 135 19.12 2.08 8.53
C SER A 135 18.36 1.50 7.36
N VAL A 136 18.87 1.69 6.15
CA VAL A 136 18.41 1.05 4.91
C VAL A 136 19.29 -0.13 4.59
N PHE A 137 18.68 -1.28 4.32
CA PHE A 137 19.36 -2.53 4.02
C PHE A 137 18.96 -3.08 2.65
N ALA A 138 19.82 -3.92 2.12
CA ALA A 138 19.56 -4.82 1.01
C ALA A 138 19.86 -6.25 1.43
N THR A 139 18.92 -7.18 1.15
CA THR A 139 19.12 -8.62 1.38
C THR A 139 18.90 -9.39 0.09
N SER A 140 19.83 -10.28 -0.27
CA SER A 140 19.68 -11.13 -1.44
C SER A 140 18.63 -12.23 -1.19
N LEU A 141 17.70 -12.40 -2.12
CA LEU A 141 16.72 -13.50 -2.09
C LEU A 141 17.35 -14.88 -2.33
N ASP A 142 18.55 -14.93 -2.89
CA ASP A 142 19.19 -16.20 -3.25
C ASP A 142 20.22 -16.64 -2.20
N THR A 143 21.01 -15.72 -1.67
CA THR A 143 22.11 -16.03 -0.75
C THR A 143 21.83 -15.62 0.68
N HIS A 144 20.78 -14.86 0.94
CA HIS A 144 20.43 -14.22 2.22
C HIS A 144 21.49 -13.25 2.74
N ALA A 145 22.51 -12.96 1.94
CA ALA A 145 23.52 -11.97 2.29
C ALA A 145 22.87 -10.60 2.42
N THR A 146 23.10 -9.95 3.56
CA THR A 146 22.56 -8.62 3.89
C THR A 146 23.69 -7.61 3.91
N ARG A 147 23.48 -6.44 3.32
CA ARG A 147 24.36 -5.29 3.40
C ARG A 147 23.60 -4.02 3.79
N GLU A 148 24.24 -3.13 4.49
CA GLU A 148 23.72 -1.79 4.75
C GLU A 148 23.95 -0.91 3.52
N ILE A 149 22.94 -0.07 3.20
CA ILE A 149 23.03 0.97 2.17
C ILE A 149 23.36 2.29 2.83
N ILE A 150 22.62 2.64 3.89
CA ILE A 150 22.83 3.81 4.73
C ILE A 150 22.71 3.39 6.18
N THR A 151 23.63 3.88 7.02
CA THR A 151 23.64 3.63 8.46
C THR A 151 23.97 4.92 9.22
N GLY A 152 23.71 4.93 10.52
CA GLY A 152 23.96 6.06 11.40
C GLY A 152 22.69 6.83 11.77
N ASP A 153 22.87 7.97 12.42
CA ASP A 153 21.76 8.81 12.88
C ASP A 153 21.39 9.87 11.84
N THR A 154 22.37 10.33 11.07
CA THR A 154 22.21 11.40 10.07
C THR A 154 22.90 11.02 8.76
N VAL A 155 22.46 11.67 7.68
CA VAL A 155 23.04 11.57 6.33
C VAL A 155 23.17 12.97 5.74
N ARG A 156 24.23 13.21 4.98
CA ARG A 156 24.36 14.41 4.17
C ARG A 156 23.63 14.20 2.85
N ALA A 157 22.71 15.09 2.56
CA ALA A 157 21.92 15.09 1.33
C ALA A 157 22.25 16.34 0.48
N ALA A 158 22.33 16.17 -0.84
CA ALA A 158 22.31 17.28 -1.77
C ALA A 158 20.85 17.73 -1.98
N ASN A 159 20.57 19.03 -1.82
CA ASN A 159 19.27 19.60 -2.07
C ASN A 159 19.27 20.26 -3.46
N LEU A 160 18.52 19.71 -4.40
CA LEU A 160 18.49 20.22 -5.79
C LEU A 160 17.76 21.56 -5.92
N ASP A 161 16.83 21.86 -5.02
CA ASP A 161 16.05 23.11 -5.10
C ASP A 161 16.88 24.32 -4.63
N THR A 162 17.81 24.12 -3.68
CA THR A 162 18.67 25.19 -3.13
C THR A 162 20.13 25.09 -3.59
N HIS A 163 20.53 23.97 -4.19
CA HIS A 163 21.93 23.64 -4.56
C HIS A 163 22.89 23.55 -3.35
N GLU A 164 22.34 23.35 -2.16
CA GLU A 164 23.11 23.26 -0.92
C GLU A 164 23.17 21.81 -0.41
N LYS A 165 24.10 21.53 0.49
CA LYS A 165 24.15 20.29 1.24
C LYS A 165 23.45 20.51 2.58
N GLN A 166 22.59 19.58 2.95
CA GLN A 166 21.89 19.57 4.24
C GLN A 166 22.14 18.27 4.98
N GLU A 167 22.04 18.32 6.29
CA GLU A 167 22.05 17.13 7.15
C GLU A 167 20.63 16.73 7.48
N ILE A 168 20.29 15.45 7.27
CA ILE A 168 18.97 14.88 7.53
C ILE A 168 19.13 13.71 8.51
N LYS A 169 18.26 13.65 9.50
CA LYS A 169 18.18 12.47 10.37
C LYS A 169 17.60 11.30 9.60
N LEU A 170 18.25 10.13 9.65
CA LEU A 170 17.76 8.94 8.96
C LEU A 170 16.34 8.54 9.38
N ALA A 171 15.97 8.79 10.65
CA ALA A 171 14.60 8.59 11.12
C ALA A 171 13.57 9.44 10.37
N GLU A 172 13.95 10.61 9.83
CA GLU A 172 13.05 11.49 9.06
C GLU A 172 12.72 10.88 7.70
N LEU A 173 13.67 10.19 7.03
CA LEU A 173 13.44 9.55 5.73
C LEU A 173 12.33 8.50 5.76
N ARG A 174 11.96 8.01 6.95
CA ARG A 174 10.85 7.06 7.18
C ARG A 174 9.52 7.74 7.49
N SER A 175 9.48 9.05 7.56
CA SER A 175 8.27 9.78 8.02
C SER A 175 7.23 10.01 6.91
N GLY A 176 7.54 9.63 5.68
CA GLY A 176 6.68 9.80 4.51
C GLY A 176 6.30 8.48 3.84
N SER A 177 6.34 8.45 2.53
CA SER A 177 6.04 7.28 1.71
C SER A 177 7.16 6.25 1.76
N GLY A 178 6.79 4.97 1.62
CA GLY A 178 7.71 3.86 1.55
C GLY A 178 8.65 3.88 0.34
N LEU A 179 9.61 2.95 0.34
CA LEU A 179 10.62 2.86 -0.71
C LEU A 179 10.03 2.46 -2.07
N ALA A 180 10.51 3.12 -3.12
CA ALA A 180 10.38 2.72 -4.51
C ALA A 180 11.78 2.46 -5.09
N ILE A 181 11.88 1.62 -6.13
CA ILE A 181 13.15 1.35 -6.84
C ILE A 181 13.00 1.69 -8.32
N ASN A 182 14.03 2.31 -8.92
CA ASN A 182 13.99 2.72 -10.31
C ASN A 182 14.24 1.56 -11.30
N ALA A 183 13.97 1.81 -12.58
CA ALA A 183 13.98 0.79 -13.62
C ALA A 183 15.34 0.14 -13.85
N ASP A 184 16.44 0.81 -13.60
CA ASP A 184 17.81 0.29 -13.71
C ASP A 184 18.38 -0.25 -12.39
N GLU A 185 17.60 -0.15 -11.30
CA GLU A 185 17.93 -0.64 -9.96
C GLU A 185 19.18 0.01 -9.36
N THR A 186 19.37 1.31 -9.62
CA THR A 186 20.48 2.12 -9.10
C THR A 186 20.05 3.08 -8.00
N LEU A 187 18.76 3.42 -7.92
CA LEU A 187 18.22 4.38 -6.97
C LEU A 187 17.02 3.81 -6.23
N LEU A 188 16.96 4.09 -4.92
CA LEU A 188 15.73 4.05 -4.14
C LEU A 188 15.16 5.47 -4.07
N ALA A 189 13.84 5.59 -3.92
CA ALA A 189 13.18 6.87 -3.68
C ALA A 189 12.10 6.75 -2.61
N GLY A 190 11.76 7.88 -2.01
CA GLY A 190 10.66 8.04 -1.07
C GLY A 190 10.34 9.51 -0.84
N SER A 191 9.49 9.78 0.14
CA SER A 191 9.22 11.12 0.64
C SER A 191 9.45 11.18 2.15
N TYR A 192 9.66 12.37 2.68
CA TYR A 192 9.82 12.56 4.12
C TYR A 192 9.26 13.90 4.58
N THR A 193 8.89 13.98 5.86
CA THR A 193 8.51 15.22 6.51
C THR A 193 9.75 15.88 7.11
N ILE A 194 10.08 17.09 6.67
CA ILE A 194 11.26 17.82 7.09
C ILE A 194 11.17 18.15 8.57
N GLY A 195 12.26 17.88 9.32
CA GLY A 195 12.31 18.06 10.77
C GLY A 195 11.49 17.02 11.55
N GLY A 196 11.02 15.93 10.90
CA GLY A 196 10.26 14.87 11.55
C GLY A 196 8.93 15.33 12.18
N GLN A 197 8.38 16.45 11.73
CA GLN A 197 7.15 17.02 12.26
C GLN A 197 5.96 16.09 12.00
N GLN A 198 5.04 16.04 12.96
CA GLN A 198 3.79 15.29 12.84
C GLN A 198 2.61 16.27 12.92
N ALA A 199 1.52 15.99 12.19
CA ALA A 199 0.28 16.71 12.40
C ALA A 199 -0.18 16.50 13.86
N ALA A 200 -0.66 17.58 14.49
CA ALA A 200 -1.13 17.53 15.87
C ALA A 200 -2.13 16.38 16.08
N ALA A 201 -2.02 15.68 17.21
CA ALA A 201 -3.01 14.69 17.60
C ALA A 201 -4.42 15.32 17.62
N PRO A 202 -5.49 14.55 17.32
CA PRO A 202 -6.84 15.08 17.46
C PRO A 202 -7.04 15.54 18.91
N PRO A 203 -7.77 16.65 19.13
CA PRO A 203 -8.28 16.94 20.45
C PRO A 203 -9.09 15.73 20.93
N PRO A 204 -9.11 15.44 22.25
CA PRO A 204 -9.97 14.41 22.78
C PRO A 204 -11.38 14.66 22.23
N ALA A 205 -12.05 13.59 21.76
CA ALA A 205 -13.40 13.69 21.23
C ALA A 205 -14.26 14.41 22.26
N ASP A 206 -14.78 15.57 21.91
CA ASP A 206 -15.74 16.22 22.77
C ASP A 206 -17.02 15.36 22.80
N SER A 207 -17.68 15.33 23.92
CA SER A 207 -18.88 14.51 24.15
C SER A 207 -20.13 15.01 23.40
N SER A 208 -20.00 15.97 22.49
CA SER A 208 -21.12 16.64 21.83
C SER A 208 -21.73 15.85 20.65
N GLY A 209 -21.17 14.71 20.29
CA GLY A 209 -21.86 13.71 19.44
C GLY A 209 -22.16 14.12 18.00
N VAL A 210 -21.84 15.32 17.55
CA VAL A 210 -22.06 15.74 16.17
C VAL A 210 -20.84 15.35 15.34
N ARG A 211 -20.90 14.20 14.68
CA ARG A 211 -19.94 13.84 13.65
C ARG A 211 -20.18 14.69 12.41
N ALA A 212 -19.20 15.49 12.06
CA ALA A 212 -19.12 16.06 10.73
C ALA A 212 -19.20 14.93 9.71
N ASP A 213 -20.01 15.12 8.69
CA ASP A 213 -20.42 14.17 7.68
C ASP A 213 -19.24 13.40 7.10
N ALA A 214 -19.33 12.09 7.24
CA ALA A 214 -18.21 11.19 7.14
C ALA A 214 -17.70 11.09 5.71
N TYR A 215 -16.57 11.71 5.43
CA TYR A 215 -15.60 11.13 4.54
C TYR A 215 -15.25 9.72 5.04
N PRO A 216 -15.03 8.74 4.15
CA PRO A 216 -14.69 7.42 4.59
C PRO A 216 -13.50 7.49 5.55
N GLY A 217 -13.65 6.94 6.71
CA GLY A 217 -12.80 6.75 7.88
C GLY A 217 -11.50 7.54 8.12
N LYS A 218 -10.93 8.14 7.08
CA LYS A 218 -9.70 8.95 7.14
C LYS A 218 -9.98 10.46 7.02
N GLY A 219 -11.24 10.89 6.86
CA GLY A 219 -11.59 12.26 6.47
C GLY A 219 -11.03 13.33 7.39
N GLU A 220 -11.24 13.19 8.68
CA GLU A 220 -10.77 14.17 9.66
C GLU A 220 -9.23 14.21 9.76
N MET A 221 -8.57 13.07 9.70
CA MET A 221 -7.11 13.00 9.68
C MET A 221 -6.54 13.68 8.43
N MET A 222 -7.16 13.45 7.26
CA MET A 222 -6.74 14.06 6.01
C MET A 222 -6.95 15.59 6.01
N GLU A 223 -8.08 16.07 6.55
CA GLU A 223 -8.35 17.50 6.71
C GLU A 223 -7.30 18.19 7.60
N ARG A 224 -7.00 17.59 8.75
CA ARG A 224 -5.97 18.12 9.66
C ARG A 224 -4.59 18.12 9.00
N ARG A 225 -4.23 17.05 8.30
CA ARG A 225 -2.94 16.95 7.61
C ARG A 225 -2.81 18.00 6.50
N LEU A 226 -3.89 18.22 5.74
CA LEU A 226 -3.95 19.27 4.73
C LEU A 226 -3.81 20.67 5.38
N ALA A 227 -4.53 20.93 6.47
CA ALA A 227 -4.47 22.21 7.18
C ALA A 227 -3.11 22.47 7.84
N ALA A 228 -2.43 21.42 8.30
CA ALA A 228 -1.13 21.53 8.97
C ALA A 228 -0.01 21.98 8.02
N ARG A 229 -0.13 21.78 6.72
CA ARG A 229 0.84 22.24 5.70
C ARG A 229 2.29 21.88 6.08
N LEU A 230 2.51 20.65 6.57
CA LEU A 230 3.83 20.24 7.02
C LEU A 230 4.83 20.21 5.86
N PRO A 231 6.05 20.75 6.05
CA PRO A 231 7.06 20.75 4.99
C PRO A 231 7.51 19.32 4.70
N MET A 232 7.52 18.96 3.42
CA MET A 232 7.95 17.65 2.92
C MET A 232 8.84 17.79 1.70
N ALA A 233 9.60 16.76 1.41
CA ALA A 233 10.37 16.65 0.17
C ALA A 233 10.39 15.20 -0.33
N LEU A 234 10.66 15.04 -1.62
CA LEU A 234 11.06 13.77 -2.21
C LEU A 234 12.56 13.56 -2.01
N TYR A 235 12.98 12.31 -1.97
CA TYR A 235 14.40 11.96 -1.93
C TYR A 235 14.72 10.77 -2.82
N THR A 236 15.98 10.69 -3.25
CA THR A 236 16.57 9.46 -3.80
C THR A 236 17.78 9.05 -2.98
N ILE A 237 18.06 7.74 -2.97
CA ILE A 237 19.24 7.12 -2.37
C ILE A 237 19.97 6.34 -3.45
N ASN A 238 21.22 6.64 -3.70
CA ASN A 238 22.07 5.83 -4.57
C ASN A 238 22.40 4.50 -3.87
N ILE A 239 21.98 3.40 -4.48
CA ILE A 239 22.09 2.05 -3.90
C ILE A 239 23.56 1.62 -3.68
N LYS A 240 24.48 2.12 -4.51
CA LYS A 240 25.89 1.77 -4.44
C LYS A 240 26.67 2.62 -3.45
N THR A 241 26.40 3.93 -3.41
CA THR A 241 27.18 4.90 -2.61
C THR A 241 26.51 5.31 -1.31
N GLY A 242 25.18 5.11 -1.18
CA GLY A 242 24.39 5.62 -0.06
C GLY A 242 24.14 7.12 -0.11
N GLU A 243 24.58 7.82 -1.18
CA GLU A 243 24.33 9.25 -1.33
C GLU A 243 22.85 9.56 -1.44
N VAL A 244 22.41 10.59 -0.72
CA VAL A 244 21.02 11.06 -0.70
C VAL A 244 20.91 12.37 -1.45
N THR A 245 19.87 12.48 -2.26
CA THR A 245 19.51 13.71 -2.95
C THR A 245 18.05 14.03 -2.64
N THR A 246 17.74 15.29 -2.31
CA THR A 246 16.37 15.76 -2.03
C THR A 246 15.94 16.79 -3.07
N PHE A 247 14.64 16.81 -3.37
CA PHE A 247 14.04 17.70 -4.37
C PHE A 247 12.53 17.81 -4.16
N ASN A 248 11.90 18.73 -4.89
CA ASN A 248 10.46 18.99 -4.83
C ASN A 248 9.98 19.24 -3.39
N HIS A 249 10.56 20.27 -2.74
CA HIS A 249 10.11 20.73 -1.44
C HIS A 249 8.70 21.30 -1.54
N SER A 250 7.80 20.85 -0.69
CA SER A 250 6.38 21.17 -0.72
C SER A 250 5.80 21.22 0.68
N THR A 251 4.65 21.87 0.83
CA THR A 251 3.81 21.77 2.02
C THR A 251 2.57 20.90 1.78
N ASP A 252 2.49 20.27 0.63
CA ASP A 252 1.50 19.22 0.37
C ASP A 252 2.00 17.88 0.90
N TRP A 253 1.08 16.97 1.24
CA TRP A 253 1.45 15.66 1.74
C TRP A 253 1.88 14.75 0.59
N LEU A 254 3.20 14.64 0.38
CA LEU A 254 3.80 13.79 -0.64
C LEU A 254 3.76 12.32 -0.17
N ASN A 255 3.08 11.46 -0.94
CA ASN A 255 2.88 10.05 -0.60
C ASN A 255 2.88 9.17 -1.86
N HIS A 256 2.75 7.84 -1.70
CA HIS A 256 2.66 6.83 -2.77
C HIS A 256 3.73 6.95 -3.85
N VAL A 257 4.98 7.20 -3.45
CA VAL A 257 6.09 7.36 -4.40
C VAL A 257 6.33 6.05 -5.17
N GLN A 258 6.39 6.16 -6.49
CA GLN A 258 6.61 5.04 -7.40
C GLN A 258 7.56 5.48 -8.51
N PHE A 259 8.53 4.65 -8.88
CA PHE A 259 9.25 4.85 -10.13
C PHE A 259 8.48 4.27 -11.32
N SER A 260 8.64 4.90 -12.48
CA SER A 260 8.27 4.25 -13.74
C SER A 260 9.01 2.92 -13.88
N PRO A 261 8.33 1.84 -14.29
CA PRO A 261 8.99 0.54 -14.48
C PRO A 261 9.98 0.50 -15.66
N THR A 262 9.99 1.54 -16.51
CA THR A 262 10.79 1.59 -17.76
C THR A 262 11.62 2.86 -17.92
N ASP A 263 11.29 3.96 -17.23
CA ASP A 263 12.10 5.20 -17.21
C ASP A 263 12.72 5.38 -15.82
N ALA A 264 14.03 5.14 -15.71
CA ALA A 264 14.76 5.19 -14.44
C ALA A 264 14.79 6.57 -13.77
N ALA A 265 14.44 7.62 -14.50
CA ALA A 265 14.45 9.00 -14.02
C ALA A 265 13.05 9.57 -13.75
N LEU A 266 11.97 8.83 -14.02
CA LEU A 266 10.60 9.30 -13.85
C LEU A 266 9.98 8.73 -12.57
N LEU A 267 9.55 9.63 -11.68
CA LEU A 267 8.76 9.33 -10.50
C LEU A 267 7.30 9.73 -10.69
N MET A 268 6.40 8.95 -10.11
CA MET A 268 5.03 9.33 -9.80
C MET A 268 4.88 9.42 -8.28
N PHE A 269 4.08 10.34 -7.81
CA PHE A 269 3.74 10.50 -6.41
C PHE A 269 2.35 11.14 -6.28
N CYS A 270 1.77 11.07 -5.10
CA CYS A 270 0.50 11.74 -4.85
C CYS A 270 0.64 12.92 -3.90
N HIS A 271 -0.19 13.93 -4.10
CA HIS A 271 -0.59 14.87 -3.06
C HIS A 271 -1.75 14.23 -2.29
N GLU A 272 -1.44 13.59 -1.16
CA GLU A 272 -2.45 12.99 -0.30
C GLU A 272 -3.26 14.09 0.40
N GLY A 273 -4.52 13.80 0.69
CA GLY A 273 -5.40 14.76 1.35
C GLY A 273 -6.85 14.36 1.19
N PRO A 274 -7.80 15.20 1.57
CA PRO A 274 -9.20 15.01 1.21
C PRO A 274 -9.31 14.96 -0.31
N TRP A 275 -9.65 13.79 -0.85
CA TRP A 275 -9.53 13.48 -2.29
C TRP A 275 -10.29 14.44 -3.20
N HIS A 276 -11.35 15.07 -2.69
CA HIS A 276 -12.14 16.08 -3.40
C HIS A 276 -11.54 17.49 -3.35
N LYS A 277 -10.47 17.71 -2.58
CA LYS A 277 -9.82 19.03 -2.41
C LYS A 277 -8.44 19.12 -3.05
N VAL A 278 -7.82 17.97 -3.38
CA VAL A 278 -6.47 17.91 -3.92
C VAL A 278 -6.46 17.35 -5.34
N ASP A 279 -5.59 17.89 -6.21
CA ASP A 279 -5.22 17.22 -7.45
C ASP A 279 -4.15 16.19 -7.08
N ARG A 280 -4.52 14.92 -7.06
CA ARG A 280 -3.76 13.90 -6.36
C ARG A 280 -2.52 13.43 -7.11
N ILE A 281 -2.59 13.18 -8.42
CA ILE A 281 -1.63 12.38 -9.17
C ILE A 281 -0.64 13.26 -9.93
N TRP A 282 0.66 13.09 -9.62
CA TRP A 282 1.73 13.90 -10.18
C TRP A 282 2.89 13.04 -10.66
N THR A 283 3.63 13.54 -11.64
CA THR A 283 4.94 12.99 -12.02
C THR A 283 6.01 14.08 -12.00
N ILE A 284 7.25 13.65 -11.74
CA ILE A 284 8.45 14.51 -11.72
C ILE A 284 9.66 13.67 -12.12
N ARG A 285 10.69 14.30 -12.67
CA ARG A 285 11.98 13.66 -12.88
C ARG A 285 12.86 13.78 -11.64
N ILE A 286 13.80 12.84 -11.46
CA ILE A 286 14.70 12.82 -10.29
C ILE A 286 15.66 14.02 -10.22
N ASP A 287 15.80 14.77 -11.29
CA ASP A 287 16.55 16.03 -11.33
C ASP A 287 15.71 17.25 -10.90
N GLY A 288 14.47 17.03 -10.44
CA GLY A 288 13.54 18.08 -10.04
C GLY A 288 12.77 18.73 -11.19
N THR A 289 13.05 18.36 -12.43
CA THR A 289 12.38 18.93 -13.61
C THR A 289 11.10 18.17 -13.98
N GLY A 290 10.31 18.74 -14.90
CA GLY A 290 9.16 18.05 -15.49
C GLY A 290 8.00 17.76 -14.53
N LEU A 291 7.85 18.56 -13.45
CA LEU A 291 6.72 18.43 -12.54
C LEU A 291 5.39 18.61 -13.32
N ARG A 292 4.53 17.59 -13.28
CA ARG A 292 3.31 17.55 -14.08
C ARG A 292 2.16 16.90 -13.32
N LYS A 293 0.98 17.53 -13.36
CA LYS A 293 -0.29 16.89 -12.95
C LYS A 293 -0.73 15.86 -14.00
N ILE A 294 -1.04 14.67 -13.58
CA ILE A 294 -1.58 13.60 -14.45
C ILE A 294 -3.09 13.70 -14.52
N HIS A 295 -3.74 13.95 -13.41
CA HIS A 295 -5.18 14.18 -13.35
C HIS A 295 -5.47 15.54 -12.71
N ILE A 296 -6.35 16.33 -13.36
CA ILE A 296 -6.87 17.60 -12.85
C ILE A 296 -8.37 17.40 -12.69
N ARG A 297 -8.89 17.66 -11.50
CA ARG A 297 -10.32 17.60 -11.21
C ARG A 297 -11.08 18.61 -12.03
N THR A 298 -12.25 18.23 -12.51
CA THR A 298 -13.09 19.04 -13.40
C THR A 298 -14.45 19.40 -12.81
N MET A 299 -14.79 18.79 -11.65
CA MET A 299 -16.06 19.05 -10.96
C MET A 299 -15.89 18.96 -9.45
N ASP A 300 -16.87 19.49 -8.72
CA ASP A 300 -16.97 19.30 -7.27
C ASP A 300 -17.17 17.80 -6.93
N MET A 301 -16.58 17.39 -5.80
CA MET A 301 -16.60 15.98 -5.35
C MET A 301 -16.01 14.96 -6.34
N GLU A 302 -15.30 15.39 -7.37
CA GLU A 302 -14.48 14.46 -8.16
C GLU A 302 -13.31 13.96 -7.33
N ILE A 303 -13.10 12.67 -7.31
CA ILE A 303 -11.99 12.03 -6.60
C ILE A 303 -11.22 11.10 -7.52
N ALA A 304 -9.88 11.12 -7.41
CA ALA A 304 -8.97 10.17 -8.03
C ALA A 304 -8.12 9.51 -6.94
N GLY A 305 -7.83 8.24 -7.06
CA GLY A 305 -7.09 7.51 -6.06
C GLY A 305 -6.33 6.30 -6.60
N HIS A 306 -5.54 5.67 -5.76
CA HIS A 306 -4.89 4.38 -5.97
C HIS A 306 -4.18 4.29 -7.33
N GLU A 307 -3.34 5.29 -7.62
CA GLU A 307 -2.58 5.43 -8.85
C GLU A 307 -1.46 4.39 -8.97
N PHE A 308 -1.25 3.87 -10.18
CA PHE A 308 -0.17 2.94 -10.50
C PHE A 308 0.23 3.01 -11.98
N PHE A 309 1.47 2.63 -12.28
CA PHE A 309 1.93 2.51 -13.66
C PHE A 309 1.44 1.21 -14.32
N SER A 310 1.15 1.29 -15.63
CA SER A 310 1.14 0.08 -16.47
C SER A 310 2.51 -0.58 -16.46
N ALA A 311 2.58 -1.90 -16.73
CA ALA A 311 3.83 -2.64 -16.71
C ALA A 311 4.87 -2.12 -17.73
N ASP A 312 4.40 -1.53 -18.85
CA ASP A 312 5.23 -0.90 -19.88
C ASP A 312 5.58 0.57 -19.59
N GLY A 313 5.12 1.12 -18.47
CA GLY A 313 5.38 2.49 -18.03
C GLY A 313 4.70 3.58 -18.87
N ARG A 314 3.86 3.23 -19.84
CA ARG A 314 3.27 4.20 -20.79
C ARG A 314 2.03 4.90 -20.25
N THR A 315 1.31 4.24 -19.34
CA THR A 315 0.03 4.73 -18.82
C THR A 315 0.07 4.77 -17.30
N VAL A 316 -0.44 5.82 -16.72
CA VAL A 316 -0.78 5.90 -15.29
C VAL A 316 -2.26 5.59 -15.16
N TRP A 317 -2.58 4.52 -14.44
CA TRP A 317 -3.93 4.08 -14.13
C TRP A 317 -4.33 4.51 -12.72
N TYR A 318 -5.63 4.75 -12.48
CA TYR A 318 -6.17 5.14 -11.19
C TYR A 318 -7.69 4.89 -11.13
N ASP A 319 -8.24 4.75 -9.94
CA ASP A 319 -9.69 4.83 -9.76
C ASP A 319 -10.16 6.28 -9.79
N LEU A 320 -11.29 6.52 -10.44
CA LEU A 320 -11.88 7.84 -10.61
C LEU A 320 -13.37 7.80 -10.31
N GLN A 321 -13.87 8.76 -9.52
CA GLN A 321 -15.30 8.92 -9.29
C GLN A 321 -15.74 10.34 -9.71
N THR A 322 -16.84 10.41 -10.45
CA THR A 322 -17.33 11.64 -11.08
C THR A 322 -18.84 11.83 -10.92
N PRO A 323 -19.32 12.36 -9.78
CA PRO A 323 -18.64 12.64 -8.53
C PRO A 323 -18.58 11.39 -7.61
N LYS A 324 -17.94 11.53 -6.45
CA LYS A 324 -17.84 10.51 -5.41
C LYS A 324 -19.17 9.79 -5.15
N GLY A 325 -19.13 8.45 -5.19
CA GLY A 325 -20.28 7.59 -4.88
C GLY A 325 -21.36 7.53 -5.96
N LYS A 326 -21.17 8.18 -7.11
CA LYS A 326 -22.16 8.19 -8.22
C LYS A 326 -21.68 7.39 -9.41
N GLU A 327 -20.58 7.79 -10.03
CA GLU A 327 -19.98 7.10 -11.17
C GLU A 327 -18.56 6.69 -10.82
N PHE A 328 -18.17 5.52 -11.24
CA PHE A 328 -16.85 4.95 -10.98
C PHE A 328 -16.21 4.48 -12.27
N TRP A 329 -14.93 4.79 -12.42
CA TRP A 329 -14.14 4.49 -13.60
C TRP A 329 -12.79 3.88 -13.20
N LEU A 330 -12.35 2.88 -13.92
CA LEU A 330 -10.93 2.64 -14.07
C LEU A 330 -10.43 3.60 -15.14
N ALA A 331 -9.68 4.62 -14.73
CA ALA A 331 -9.20 5.68 -15.59
C ALA A 331 -7.69 5.57 -15.82
N GLY A 332 -7.23 6.09 -16.96
CA GLY A 332 -5.81 6.11 -17.28
C GLY A 332 -5.43 7.33 -18.11
N VAL A 333 -4.16 7.71 -18.02
CA VAL A 333 -3.56 8.76 -18.87
C VAL A 333 -2.31 8.21 -19.53
N VAL A 334 -2.28 8.25 -20.86
CA VAL A 334 -1.09 7.92 -21.66
C VAL A 334 -0.08 9.04 -21.50
N LEU A 335 1.07 8.77 -20.90
CA LEU A 335 2.04 9.80 -20.51
C LEU A 335 2.59 10.61 -21.67
N ALA A 336 2.87 9.96 -22.80
CA ALA A 336 3.45 10.62 -23.97
C ALA A 336 2.50 11.62 -24.66
N THR A 337 1.19 11.33 -24.68
CA THR A 337 0.19 12.08 -25.44
C THR A 337 -0.78 12.87 -24.58
N GLY A 338 -0.92 12.49 -23.28
CA GLY A 338 -1.97 13.01 -22.40
C GLY A 338 -3.36 12.45 -22.71
N GLN A 339 -3.48 11.46 -23.62
CA GLN A 339 -4.74 10.82 -23.94
C GLN A 339 -5.35 10.17 -22.70
N LYS A 340 -6.61 10.49 -22.42
CA LYS A 340 -7.38 9.92 -21.33
C LYS A 340 -8.12 8.67 -21.77
N ILE A 341 -8.06 7.63 -20.97
CA ILE A 341 -8.78 6.37 -21.12
C ILE A 341 -9.73 6.24 -19.92
N ARG A 342 -10.96 5.78 -20.14
CA ARG A 342 -11.93 5.54 -19.07
C ARG A 342 -12.75 4.31 -19.36
N TYR A 343 -12.84 3.41 -18.39
CA TYR A 343 -13.75 2.26 -18.39
C TYR A 343 -14.72 2.44 -17.24
N GLN A 344 -16.02 2.58 -17.54
CA GLN A 344 -17.05 2.67 -16.51
C GLN A 344 -17.20 1.32 -15.80
N ILE A 345 -17.24 1.34 -14.47
CA ILE A 345 -17.38 0.17 -13.62
C ILE A 345 -18.80 0.18 -13.03
N PRO A 346 -19.64 -0.86 -13.27
CA PRO A 346 -20.92 -1.03 -12.61
C PRO A 346 -20.82 -1.03 -11.09
N ARG A 347 -21.84 -0.55 -10.40
CA ARG A 347 -21.84 -0.33 -8.95
C ARG A 347 -21.45 -1.55 -8.13
N ASP A 348 -21.88 -2.74 -8.52
CA ASP A 348 -21.59 -4.01 -7.86
C ASP A 348 -20.19 -4.56 -8.13
N GLN A 349 -19.39 -3.88 -8.99
CA GLN A 349 -18.04 -4.30 -9.37
C GLN A 349 -16.96 -3.28 -8.95
N TRP A 350 -17.34 -2.20 -8.27
CA TRP A 350 -16.36 -1.22 -7.78
C TRP A 350 -15.34 -1.91 -6.90
N SER A 351 -14.09 -1.49 -7.03
CA SER A 351 -12.97 -2.01 -6.26
C SER A 351 -12.20 -0.88 -5.60
N VAL A 352 -11.56 -1.15 -4.47
CA VAL A 352 -10.71 -0.17 -3.79
C VAL A 352 -9.40 -0.02 -4.56
N HIS A 353 -8.76 -1.16 -4.88
CA HIS A 353 -7.51 -1.18 -5.63
C HIS A 353 -7.68 -1.93 -6.94
N PHE A 354 -6.93 -1.47 -7.93
CA PHE A 354 -6.78 -2.16 -9.21
C PHE A 354 -5.31 -2.46 -9.46
N ASN A 355 -5.05 -3.49 -10.27
CA ASN A 355 -3.71 -3.81 -10.74
C ASN A 355 -3.79 -4.32 -12.18
N ALA A 356 -2.80 -4.00 -13.03
CA ALA A 356 -2.76 -4.45 -14.41
C ALA A 356 -1.93 -5.73 -14.58
N SER A 357 -2.35 -6.62 -15.47
CA SER A 357 -1.54 -7.78 -15.86
C SER A 357 -0.21 -7.34 -16.52
N PRO A 358 0.84 -8.19 -16.48
CA PRO A 358 2.13 -7.84 -17.06
C PRO A 358 2.09 -7.51 -18.56
N ASP A 359 1.15 -8.10 -19.31
CA ASP A 359 0.93 -7.83 -20.74
C ASP A 359 -0.04 -6.66 -21.02
N GLY A 360 -0.59 -6.05 -19.95
CA GLY A 360 -1.50 -4.91 -20.01
C GLY A 360 -2.89 -5.21 -20.56
N LYS A 361 -3.26 -6.49 -20.72
CA LYS A 361 -4.55 -6.89 -21.32
C LYS A 361 -5.67 -7.10 -20.31
N LEU A 362 -5.32 -7.27 -19.03
CA LEU A 362 -6.25 -7.57 -17.97
C LEU A 362 -6.05 -6.60 -16.79
N PHE A 363 -7.09 -6.45 -15.98
CA PHE A 363 -7.00 -5.79 -14.68
C PHE A 363 -7.58 -6.70 -13.60
N ALA A 364 -6.99 -6.64 -12.41
CA ALA A 364 -7.56 -7.21 -11.21
C ALA A 364 -8.19 -6.10 -10.36
N GLY A 365 -9.25 -6.43 -9.60
CA GLY A 365 -9.86 -5.53 -8.64
C GLY A 365 -10.20 -6.28 -7.35
N ASP A 366 -10.06 -5.60 -6.21
CA ASP A 366 -10.22 -6.24 -4.90
C ASP A 366 -11.61 -6.06 -4.26
N GLY A 367 -12.57 -5.54 -5.03
CA GLY A 367 -13.95 -5.34 -4.58
C GLY A 367 -14.06 -4.35 -3.43
N GLY A 368 -15.13 -4.46 -2.67
CA GLY A 368 -15.35 -3.60 -1.52
C GLY A 368 -16.50 -4.06 -0.64
N GLY A 369 -16.38 -3.81 0.65
CA GLY A 369 -17.42 -4.12 1.64
C GLY A 369 -18.50 -3.04 1.75
N PRO A 370 -19.55 -3.29 2.54
CA PRO A 370 -20.71 -2.39 2.66
C PRO A 370 -20.37 -0.97 3.11
N HIS A 371 -19.26 -0.80 3.82
CA HIS A 371 -18.84 0.48 4.39
C HIS A 371 -17.69 1.14 3.61
N SER A 372 -17.23 0.54 2.51
CA SER A 372 -16.17 1.12 1.69
C SER A 372 -16.76 2.11 0.66
N VAL A 373 -15.89 2.93 0.04
CA VAL A 373 -16.29 3.75 -1.12
C VAL A 373 -16.60 2.89 -2.34
N ALA A 374 -16.08 1.66 -2.36
CA ALA A 374 -16.31 0.67 -3.39
C ALA A 374 -17.65 -0.03 -3.21
N ALA A 375 -17.95 -1.01 -4.06
CA ALA A 375 -19.25 -1.63 -4.21
C ALA A 375 -19.81 -2.25 -2.92
N PRO A 376 -20.84 -1.69 -2.30
CA PRO A 376 -21.52 -2.34 -1.19
C PRO A 376 -22.36 -3.52 -1.68
N GLY A 377 -22.72 -4.42 -0.75
CA GLY A 377 -23.55 -5.59 -1.06
C GLY A 377 -22.80 -6.65 -1.86
N ASN A 378 -23.02 -6.75 -3.14
CA ASN A 378 -22.47 -7.81 -4.00
C ASN A 378 -21.01 -7.56 -4.47
N GLY A 379 -20.36 -6.49 -4.01
CA GLY A 379 -19.00 -6.13 -4.41
C GLY A 379 -17.87 -6.91 -3.70
N GLN A 380 -18.21 -7.85 -2.83
CA GLN A 380 -17.23 -8.61 -2.03
C GLN A 380 -16.63 -9.77 -2.82
N TRP A 381 -15.84 -9.44 -3.85
CA TRP A 381 -15.18 -10.39 -4.73
C TRP A 381 -13.80 -9.90 -5.13
N ILE A 382 -12.88 -10.81 -5.37
CA ILE A 382 -11.76 -10.51 -6.26
C ILE A 382 -12.29 -10.62 -7.68
N TYR A 383 -12.08 -9.56 -8.47
CA TYR A 383 -12.50 -9.48 -9.87
C TYR A 383 -11.31 -9.57 -10.82
N LEU A 384 -11.59 -10.16 -11.99
CA LEU A 384 -10.77 -10.02 -13.19
C LEU A 384 -11.57 -9.23 -14.23
N PHE A 385 -10.99 -8.16 -14.76
CA PHE A 385 -11.58 -7.31 -15.77
C PHE A 385 -10.87 -7.47 -17.11
N ARG A 386 -11.66 -7.65 -18.17
CA ARG A 386 -11.16 -7.74 -19.55
C ARG A 386 -11.66 -6.55 -20.35
N PRO A 387 -10.76 -5.68 -20.89
CA PRO A 387 -11.15 -4.62 -21.81
C PRO A 387 -11.86 -5.19 -23.04
N ASN A 388 -13.00 -4.61 -23.40
CA ASN A 388 -13.81 -4.99 -24.53
C ASN A 388 -14.52 -3.77 -25.13
N ASN A 389 -14.07 -3.28 -26.30
CA ASN A 389 -14.69 -2.18 -27.04
C ASN A 389 -15.08 -0.95 -26.17
N GLY A 390 -14.13 -0.47 -25.33
CA GLY A 390 -14.34 0.70 -24.49
C GLY A 390 -15.09 0.44 -23.16
N SER A 391 -15.40 -0.80 -22.87
CA SER A 391 -15.98 -1.28 -21.62
C SER A 391 -15.09 -2.31 -20.94
N LEU A 392 -15.45 -2.77 -19.74
CA LEU A 392 -14.83 -3.90 -19.08
C LEU A 392 -15.87 -5.00 -18.86
N SER A 393 -15.52 -6.23 -19.21
CA SER A 393 -16.24 -7.40 -18.74
C SER A 393 -15.59 -7.91 -17.46
N ALA A 394 -16.40 -8.13 -16.41
CA ALA A 394 -15.92 -8.60 -15.11
C ALA A 394 -16.18 -10.09 -14.93
N GLU A 395 -15.18 -10.79 -14.43
CA GLU A 395 -15.25 -12.16 -13.96
C GLU A 395 -15.00 -12.21 -12.46
N LYS A 396 -15.79 -12.96 -11.71
CA LYS A 396 -15.61 -13.16 -10.26
C LYS A 396 -14.62 -14.30 -10.05
N LEU A 397 -13.55 -14.05 -9.29
CA LEU A 397 -12.49 -15.03 -9.04
C LEU A 397 -12.57 -15.66 -7.64
N VAL A 398 -12.84 -14.86 -6.60
CA VAL A 398 -12.89 -15.30 -5.21
C VAL A 398 -14.07 -14.68 -4.51
N ASN A 399 -14.85 -15.50 -3.82
CA ASN A 399 -15.93 -15.03 -2.95
C ASN A 399 -15.32 -14.52 -1.62
N LEU A 400 -15.45 -13.22 -1.38
CA LEU A 400 -15.00 -12.56 -0.16
C LEU A 400 -16.15 -12.23 0.82
N ALA A 401 -17.28 -12.93 0.76
CA ALA A 401 -18.43 -12.67 1.64
C ALA A 401 -18.07 -12.73 3.14
N ASN A 402 -17.09 -13.54 3.52
CA ASN A 402 -16.58 -13.66 4.89
C ASN A 402 -15.37 -12.76 5.19
N HIS A 403 -14.96 -11.92 4.23
CA HIS A 403 -13.84 -11.00 4.41
C HIS A 403 -14.32 -9.71 5.09
N ASP A 404 -13.59 -9.27 6.11
CA ASP A 404 -13.77 -7.96 6.72
C ASP A 404 -12.79 -6.96 6.07
N TYR A 405 -13.36 -5.97 5.38
CA TYR A 405 -12.60 -4.93 4.66
C TYR A 405 -11.94 -3.89 5.56
N SER A 406 -11.83 -4.12 6.87
CA SER A 406 -10.80 -3.48 7.70
C SER A 406 -9.38 -3.88 7.27
N VAL A 407 -9.26 -5.01 6.56
CA VAL A 407 -8.07 -5.46 5.84
C VAL A 407 -8.31 -5.27 4.35
N GLU A 408 -7.60 -4.38 3.70
CA GLU A 408 -7.67 -4.19 2.24
C GLU A 408 -7.00 -5.38 1.53
N PRO A 409 -7.63 -6.06 0.55
CA PRO A 409 -7.03 -7.21 -0.11
C PRO A 409 -5.75 -6.92 -0.91
N ASN A 410 -5.63 -5.73 -1.53
CA ASN A 410 -4.42 -5.29 -2.24
C ASN A 410 -3.97 -6.27 -3.33
N VAL A 411 -4.79 -6.46 -4.34
CA VAL A 411 -4.54 -7.38 -5.45
C VAL A 411 -3.31 -7.03 -6.28
N THR A 412 -2.50 -8.04 -6.63
CA THR A 412 -1.36 -7.90 -7.55
C THR A 412 -1.23 -9.12 -8.45
N PHE A 413 -0.98 -8.91 -9.76
CA PHE A 413 -0.61 -10.00 -10.64
C PHE A 413 0.81 -10.50 -10.34
N THR A 414 1.01 -11.81 -10.45
CA THR A 414 2.36 -12.37 -10.57
C THR A 414 3.00 -11.98 -11.92
N PRO A 415 4.34 -11.92 -12.03
CA PRO A 415 5.04 -11.53 -13.24
C PRO A 415 4.74 -12.39 -14.48
N ASP A 416 4.31 -13.65 -14.29
CA ASP A 416 3.85 -14.54 -15.36
C ASP A 416 2.37 -14.35 -15.74
N GLY A 417 1.65 -13.48 -15.01
CA GLY A 417 0.22 -13.20 -15.21
C GLY A 417 -0.71 -14.35 -14.79
N ARG A 418 -0.18 -15.43 -14.25
CA ARG A 418 -0.95 -16.65 -13.95
C ARG A 418 -1.76 -16.55 -12.70
N TRP A 419 -1.31 -15.78 -11.71
CA TRP A 419 -1.93 -15.64 -10.41
C TRP A 419 -2.23 -14.19 -10.08
N ILE A 420 -3.31 -13.98 -9.30
CA ILE A 420 -3.56 -12.74 -8.58
C ILE A 420 -3.36 -13.03 -7.09
N VAL A 421 -2.37 -12.36 -6.50
CA VAL A 421 -2.08 -12.45 -5.06
C VAL A 421 -2.88 -11.39 -4.31
N PHE A 422 -3.43 -11.77 -3.17
CA PHE A 422 -4.18 -10.89 -2.28
C PHE A 422 -4.03 -11.33 -0.82
N ARG A 423 -4.36 -10.44 0.10
CA ARG A 423 -4.45 -10.78 1.53
C ARG A 423 -5.91 -10.78 1.98
N SER A 424 -6.26 -11.66 2.90
CA SER A 424 -7.63 -11.76 3.40
C SER A 424 -7.68 -12.32 4.82
N ASN A 425 -8.70 -11.88 5.56
CA ASN A 425 -9.07 -12.39 6.89
C ASN A 425 -10.34 -13.27 6.86
N MET A 426 -10.75 -13.75 5.67
CA MET A 426 -11.99 -14.53 5.47
C MET A 426 -12.09 -15.83 6.28
N TYR A 427 -10.98 -16.33 6.81
CA TYR A 427 -10.90 -17.49 7.70
C TYR A 427 -10.37 -17.13 9.10
N GLY A 428 -10.46 -15.87 9.52
CA GLY A 428 -9.94 -15.38 10.82
C GLY A 428 -8.72 -14.49 10.65
N PRO A 429 -7.55 -14.80 11.25
CA PRO A 429 -6.37 -13.96 11.10
C PRO A 429 -5.92 -13.82 9.64
N THR A 430 -5.48 -12.62 9.27
CA THR A 430 -5.03 -12.31 7.91
C THR A 430 -3.98 -13.30 7.42
N GLN A 431 -4.16 -13.75 6.17
CA GLN A 431 -3.24 -14.60 5.43
C GLN A 431 -3.05 -14.06 4.01
N VAL A 432 -1.99 -14.49 3.33
CA VAL A 432 -1.72 -14.21 1.93
C VAL A 432 -2.18 -15.37 1.08
N TYR A 433 -2.94 -15.08 0.04
CA TYR A 433 -3.50 -16.04 -0.90
C TYR A 433 -3.14 -15.69 -2.34
N ALA A 434 -3.25 -16.65 -3.23
CA ALA A 434 -3.23 -16.45 -4.67
C ALA A 434 -4.43 -17.16 -5.31
N VAL A 435 -5.08 -16.53 -6.27
CA VAL A 435 -6.10 -17.15 -7.11
C VAL A 435 -5.56 -17.30 -8.53
N GLU A 436 -5.79 -18.45 -9.15
CA GLU A 436 -5.40 -18.72 -10.53
C GLU A 436 -6.31 -17.92 -11.50
N VAL A 437 -5.69 -17.22 -12.45
CA VAL A 437 -6.40 -16.35 -13.41
C VAL A 437 -7.29 -17.19 -14.35
N ASP A 438 -6.76 -18.30 -14.85
CA ASP A 438 -7.56 -19.22 -15.64
C ASP A 438 -8.37 -20.15 -14.74
N ALA A 439 -9.65 -20.34 -15.05
CA ALA A 439 -10.48 -21.28 -14.32
C ALA A 439 -9.88 -22.69 -14.47
N SER A 440 -9.68 -23.39 -13.38
CA SER A 440 -9.35 -24.82 -13.41
C SER A 440 -10.49 -25.52 -14.17
N GLN A 441 -10.17 -26.28 -15.21
CA GLN A 441 -11.17 -26.99 -16.03
C GLN A 441 -12.19 -27.64 -15.08
N LYS A 442 -13.48 -27.38 -15.31
CA LYS A 442 -14.56 -28.04 -14.60
C LYS A 442 -14.24 -29.52 -14.59
N ALA A 443 -14.03 -30.09 -13.41
CA ALA A 443 -13.94 -31.52 -13.27
C ALA A 443 -15.14 -32.11 -13.99
N SER A 444 -14.92 -32.83 -15.08
CA SER A 444 -15.97 -33.48 -15.80
C SER A 444 -16.71 -34.38 -14.80
N THR A 445 -17.89 -33.99 -14.44
CA THR A 445 -18.80 -34.85 -13.69
C THR A 445 -19.15 -36.02 -14.57
N HIS A 446 -18.31 -37.06 -14.54
CA HIS A 446 -18.80 -38.40 -14.83
C HIS A 446 -19.65 -38.81 -13.61
N GLN A 447 -20.94 -38.58 -13.72
CA GLN A 447 -21.91 -39.38 -12.95
C GLN A 447 -21.88 -40.80 -13.52
N PRO A 448 -21.86 -41.82 -12.63
CA PRO A 448 -22.01 -43.20 -13.03
C PRO A 448 -23.41 -43.50 -13.53
#